data_77309f88df6c9d7fa633419042f08c2d
#
_entry.id   77309f88df6c9d7fa633419042f08c2d
#
_cell.length_a   1.000
_cell.length_b   1.000
_cell.length_c   1.000
_cell.angle_alpha   90.00
_cell.angle_beta   90.00
_cell.angle_gamma   90.00
#
_symmetry.space_group_name_H-M   'P 1'
#
loop_
_entity.id
_entity.type
_entity.pdbx_description
1 polymer ?
#
loop_
_entity_poly.entity_id
_entity_poly.type
_entity_poly.pdbx_seq_one_letter_code
_entity_poly.pdbx_strand_id
1 'polypeptide(L)'
;MTFTSTTRDTGWGALSRPAPLPDNFAATPSSTAAPGSRLAKLRAQSPKPGQASFFFYDTHFKSEAVKVLPGEYYVDNQDLLILTTLGSCIAACLWDRNARVGGMNHFMLPEGVGDSGRYGSYAMELLINEMLKRGASRSGMEAKVFGGGQVVSGMTTMNVGERNTSFVLDYLKTERIPVVSKDVLDIYPRKVCFLPASGKAMVKRLAAASTDALVAQDRVAVERAIKSSSCGGSVDLF
;
A
#
# COMPACT_ATOMS: atom_id res chain seq x y z
N MET A 1 31.89 39.68 -2.38
CA MET A 1 31.33 38.85 -3.45
C MET A 1 30.45 37.78 -2.80
N THR A 2 29.16 38.03 -2.79
CA THR A 2 28.14 37.20 -2.17
C THR A 2 27.59 36.25 -3.26
N PHE A 3 27.80 34.93 -3.07
CA PHE A 3 27.22 33.92 -3.95
C PHE A 3 25.78 33.67 -3.53
N THR A 4 24.83 34.10 -4.35
CA THR A 4 23.42 33.71 -4.23
C THR A 4 23.22 32.33 -4.85
N SER A 5 22.91 31.33 -4.01
CA SER A 5 22.50 29.99 -4.44
C SER A 5 21.09 30.04 -4.98
N THR A 6 20.94 29.89 -6.28
CA THR A 6 19.63 29.73 -6.95
C THR A 6 19.25 28.26 -6.90
N THR A 7 18.44 27.85 -5.93
CA THR A 7 17.75 26.56 -5.95
C THR A 7 16.73 26.57 -7.09
N ARG A 8 16.95 25.73 -8.11
CA ARG A 8 15.97 25.45 -9.15
C ARG A 8 14.81 24.68 -8.52
N ASP A 9 13.69 25.36 -8.39
CA ASP A 9 12.40 24.79 -8.05
C ASP A 9 11.97 23.89 -9.21
N THR A 10 12.12 22.56 -9.04
CA THR A 10 11.58 21.57 -9.98
C THR A 10 10.09 21.48 -9.70
N GLY A 11 9.30 22.14 -10.56
CA GLY A 11 7.86 22.33 -10.44
C GLY A 11 7.04 21.03 -10.34
N TRP A 12 6.97 20.51 -9.14
CA TRP A 12 5.93 19.58 -8.73
C TRP A 12 4.84 20.41 -8.06
N GLY A 13 3.70 20.52 -8.73
CA GLY A 13 2.51 21.16 -8.13
C GLY A 13 2.27 20.61 -6.73
N ALA A 14 1.87 21.48 -5.81
CA ALA A 14 1.65 21.15 -4.41
C ALA A 14 0.71 19.93 -4.28
N LEU A 15 1.27 18.75 -3.95
CA LEU A 15 0.50 17.54 -3.74
C LEU A 15 -0.38 17.71 -2.49
N SER A 16 -1.67 17.42 -2.61
CA SER A 16 -2.59 17.47 -1.47
C SER A 16 -2.19 16.46 -0.39
N ARG A 17 -2.18 16.90 0.88
CA ARG A 17 -1.98 15.98 1.99
C ARG A 17 -3.22 15.08 2.15
N PRO A 18 -3.05 13.77 2.42
CA PRO A 18 -4.17 12.91 2.72
C PRO A 18 -4.87 13.35 4.01
N ALA A 19 -6.17 13.12 4.11
CA ALA A 19 -6.94 13.43 5.31
C ALA A 19 -6.43 12.60 6.52
N PRO A 20 -6.29 13.20 7.72
CA PRO A 20 -5.93 12.45 8.92
C PRO A 20 -7.05 11.49 9.32
N LEU A 21 -6.67 10.31 9.87
CA LEU A 21 -7.61 9.43 10.55
C LEU A 21 -7.95 9.98 11.93
N PRO A 22 -9.17 9.77 12.43
CA PRO A 22 -9.56 10.16 13.78
C PRO A 22 -8.67 9.51 14.85
N ASP A 23 -8.46 10.22 15.97
CA ASP A 23 -7.54 9.78 17.02
C ASP A 23 -7.92 8.46 17.71
N ASN A 24 -9.20 8.14 17.79
CA ASN A 24 -9.72 6.91 18.41
C ASN A 24 -9.79 5.69 17.48
N PHE A 25 -8.92 5.63 16.49
CA PHE A 25 -8.93 4.54 15.52
C PHE A 25 -8.27 3.25 16.07
N ALA A 26 -8.90 2.59 17.01
CA ALA A 26 -8.64 1.21 17.40
C ALA A 26 -9.77 0.34 16.86
N ALA A 27 -9.65 -0.15 15.61
CA ALA A 27 -10.64 -1.06 15.04
C ALA A 27 -10.49 -2.43 15.70
N THR A 28 -11.46 -2.82 16.52
CA THR A 28 -11.66 -4.21 16.92
C THR A 28 -12.52 -4.88 15.86
N PRO A 29 -12.00 -5.87 15.12
CA PRO A 29 -12.79 -6.56 14.11
C PRO A 29 -13.92 -7.34 14.79
N SER A 30 -15.17 -7.01 14.48
CA SER A 30 -16.31 -7.84 14.85
C SER A 30 -16.36 -9.06 13.95
N SER A 31 -16.36 -10.25 14.54
CA SER A 31 -16.28 -11.53 13.81
C SER A 31 -17.64 -12.02 13.29
N THR A 32 -18.76 -11.51 13.78
CA THR A 32 -20.10 -12.03 13.45
C THR A 32 -20.73 -11.22 12.32
N ALA A 33 -20.77 -11.83 11.13
CA ALA A 33 -21.58 -11.34 10.02
C ALA A 33 -22.94 -12.04 10.03
N ALA A 34 -24.03 -11.29 9.82
CA ALA A 34 -25.34 -11.89 9.65
C ALA A 34 -25.35 -12.82 8.42
N PRO A 35 -26.04 -13.99 8.50
CA PRO A 35 -26.18 -14.88 7.33
C PRO A 35 -26.76 -14.11 6.14
N GLY A 36 -26.16 -14.27 4.94
CA GLY A 36 -26.60 -13.56 3.72
C GLY A 36 -26.12 -12.12 3.56
N SER A 37 -25.42 -11.56 4.55
CA SER A 37 -24.78 -10.24 4.42
C SER A 37 -23.71 -10.20 3.32
N ARG A 38 -23.39 -9.00 2.80
CA ARG A 38 -22.29 -8.81 1.84
C ARG A 38 -20.98 -9.38 2.40
N LEU A 39 -20.69 -9.13 3.68
CA LEU A 39 -19.51 -9.63 4.37
C LEU A 39 -19.45 -11.17 4.36
N ALA A 40 -20.58 -11.85 4.57
CA ALA A 40 -20.64 -13.31 4.48
C ALA A 40 -20.35 -13.79 3.04
N LYS A 41 -20.88 -13.12 2.03
CA LYS A 41 -20.62 -13.42 0.61
C LYS A 41 -19.15 -13.21 0.26
N LEU A 42 -18.52 -12.10 0.71
CA LEU A 42 -17.12 -11.81 0.48
C LEU A 42 -16.21 -12.87 1.12
N ARG A 43 -16.50 -13.29 2.34
CA ARG A 43 -15.76 -14.36 3.04
C ARG A 43 -15.90 -15.73 2.41
N ALA A 44 -17.01 -16.00 1.72
CA ALA A 44 -17.26 -17.27 1.03
C ALA A 44 -16.56 -17.38 -0.33
N GLN A 45 -16.06 -16.27 -0.87
CA GLN A 45 -15.36 -16.28 -2.15
C GLN A 45 -13.94 -16.82 -1.98
N SER A 46 -13.52 -17.70 -2.91
CA SER A 46 -12.12 -18.11 -3.00
C SER A 46 -11.28 -16.92 -3.52
N PRO A 47 -10.27 -16.48 -2.77
CA PRO A 47 -9.44 -15.35 -3.19
C PRO A 47 -8.56 -15.76 -4.38
N LYS A 48 -8.31 -14.81 -5.29
CA LYS A 48 -7.28 -14.95 -6.33
C LYS A 48 -5.88 -14.94 -5.68
N PRO A 49 -4.85 -15.46 -6.36
CA PRO A 49 -3.48 -15.36 -5.86
C PRO A 49 -3.11 -13.90 -5.52
N GLY A 50 -2.62 -13.69 -4.31
CA GLY A 50 -2.25 -12.36 -3.78
C GLY A 50 -3.42 -11.44 -3.44
N GLN A 51 -4.67 -11.85 -3.62
CA GLN A 51 -5.83 -11.06 -3.24
C GLN A 51 -6.08 -11.16 -1.73
N ALA A 52 -6.26 -9.99 -1.08
CA ALA A 52 -6.63 -9.92 0.32
C ALA A 52 -7.98 -10.61 0.60
N SER A 53 -8.03 -11.37 1.69
CA SER A 53 -9.18 -12.18 2.08
C SER A 53 -9.63 -11.99 3.53
N PHE A 54 -8.95 -11.12 4.27
CA PHE A 54 -9.32 -10.83 5.65
C PHE A 54 -10.39 -9.75 5.73
N PHE A 55 -11.66 -10.16 5.65
CA PHE A 55 -12.83 -9.27 5.69
C PHE A 55 -13.40 -9.18 7.10
N PHE A 56 -13.81 -7.98 7.52
CA PHE A 56 -14.43 -7.71 8.82
C PHE A 56 -15.35 -6.49 8.75
N TYR A 57 -16.14 -6.27 9.80
CA TYR A 57 -16.90 -5.05 9.97
C TYR A 57 -16.11 -4.09 10.86
N ASP A 58 -15.81 -2.90 10.33
CA ASP A 58 -15.13 -1.85 11.08
C ASP A 58 -16.18 -1.00 11.83
N THR A 59 -16.17 -1.09 13.16
CA THR A 59 -17.16 -0.43 14.02
C THR A 59 -16.98 1.08 14.07
N HIS A 60 -15.78 1.58 13.84
CA HIS A 60 -15.48 3.01 13.83
C HIS A 60 -16.01 3.69 12.57
N PHE A 61 -15.74 3.11 11.41
CA PHE A 61 -16.27 3.59 10.14
C PHE A 61 -17.68 3.10 9.84
N LYS A 62 -18.22 2.19 10.67
CA LYS A 62 -19.52 1.55 10.46
C LYS A 62 -19.64 0.99 9.04
N SER A 63 -18.58 0.37 8.56
CA SER A 63 -18.44 -0.14 7.19
C SER A 63 -17.81 -1.52 7.16
N GLU A 64 -18.14 -2.27 6.12
CA GLU A 64 -17.40 -3.48 5.78
C GLU A 64 -15.97 -3.10 5.37
N ALA A 65 -15.03 -3.94 5.73
CA ALA A 65 -13.62 -3.66 5.54
C ALA A 65 -12.84 -4.90 5.10
N VAL A 66 -11.75 -4.69 4.38
CA VAL A 66 -10.74 -5.69 4.07
C VAL A 66 -9.37 -5.19 4.51
N LYS A 67 -8.62 -6.06 5.18
CA LYS A 67 -7.22 -5.77 5.53
C LYS A 67 -6.30 -6.36 4.46
N VAL A 68 -5.49 -5.49 3.87
CA VAL A 68 -4.45 -5.87 2.91
C VAL A 68 -3.16 -6.11 3.68
N LEU A 69 -2.68 -7.34 3.68
CA LEU A 69 -1.45 -7.79 4.32
C LEU A 69 -0.25 -7.63 3.37
N PRO A 70 1.00 -7.73 3.88
CA PRO A 70 2.19 -7.67 3.04
C PRO A 70 2.15 -8.71 1.90
N GLY A 71 2.33 -8.25 0.67
CA GLY A 71 2.25 -9.07 -0.54
C GLY A 71 0.85 -9.22 -1.13
N GLU A 72 -0.14 -8.58 -0.53
CA GLU A 72 -1.53 -8.64 -1.01
C GLU A 72 -1.95 -7.35 -1.71
N TYR A 73 -3.07 -7.46 -2.44
CA TYR A 73 -3.80 -6.36 -3.03
C TYR A 73 -5.31 -6.56 -2.87
N TYR A 74 -6.08 -5.48 -3.02
CA TYR A 74 -7.52 -5.53 -3.16
C TYR A 74 -8.04 -4.42 -4.07
N VAL A 75 -9.03 -4.73 -4.91
CA VAL A 75 -9.67 -3.79 -5.84
C VAL A 75 -11.18 -3.94 -5.71
N ASP A 76 -11.88 -2.81 -5.62
CA ASP A 76 -13.36 -2.77 -5.60
C ASP A 76 -13.87 -1.51 -6.31
N ASN A 77 -15.16 -1.47 -6.62
CA ASN A 77 -15.90 -0.32 -7.14
C ASN A 77 -17.05 0.11 -6.20
N GLN A 78 -17.14 -0.50 -5.03
CA GLN A 78 -18.16 -0.22 -4.02
C GLN A 78 -17.53 0.33 -2.75
N ASP A 79 -18.37 0.87 -1.86
CA ASP A 79 -17.93 1.35 -0.54
C ASP A 79 -17.57 0.19 0.38
N LEU A 80 -16.34 -0.26 0.25
CA LEU A 80 -15.66 -1.18 1.15
C LEU A 80 -14.38 -0.48 1.62
N LEU A 81 -14.14 -0.47 2.91
CA LEU A 81 -12.94 0.15 3.46
C LEU A 81 -11.73 -0.78 3.28
N ILE A 82 -10.74 -0.35 2.51
CA ILE A 82 -9.47 -1.07 2.36
C ILE A 82 -8.48 -0.50 3.37
N LEU A 83 -7.90 -1.37 4.21
CA LEU A 83 -6.99 -0.95 5.28
C LEU A 83 -5.66 -1.68 5.21
N THR A 84 -4.60 -0.97 5.59
CA THR A 84 -3.30 -1.58 5.85
C THR A 84 -2.53 -0.82 6.91
N THR A 85 -1.47 -1.44 7.45
CA THR A 85 -0.51 -0.79 8.36
C THR A 85 0.88 -0.99 7.80
N LEU A 86 1.65 0.09 7.75
CA LEU A 86 2.91 0.19 7.03
C LEU A 86 4.02 0.65 7.98
N GLY A 87 5.15 -0.01 7.92
CA GLY A 87 6.44 0.46 8.42
C GLY A 87 7.31 0.93 7.25
N SER A 88 8.31 0.12 6.88
CA SER A 88 9.19 0.34 5.72
C SER A 88 8.57 -0.04 4.38
N CYS A 89 7.47 -0.78 4.42
CA CYS A 89 6.68 -1.17 3.25
C CYS A 89 5.96 0.01 2.60
N ILE A 90 5.46 -0.20 1.39
CA ILE A 90 4.66 0.79 0.65
C ILE A 90 3.26 0.23 0.36
N ALA A 91 2.26 1.10 0.46
CA ALA A 91 0.97 0.93 -0.17
C ALA A 91 0.78 1.96 -1.29
N ALA A 92 0.49 1.48 -2.49
CA ALA A 92 -0.02 2.29 -3.58
C ALA A 92 -1.53 2.13 -3.65
N CYS A 93 -2.26 3.26 -3.58
CA CYS A 93 -3.69 3.32 -3.79
C CYS A 93 -3.94 3.92 -5.18
N LEU A 94 -4.56 3.15 -6.07
CA LEU A 94 -4.95 3.61 -7.40
C LEU A 94 -6.45 3.86 -7.46
N TRP A 95 -6.85 4.87 -8.22
CA TRP A 95 -8.26 5.19 -8.43
C TRP A 95 -8.49 5.75 -9.83
N ASP A 96 -9.52 5.23 -10.49
CA ASP A 96 -10.05 5.79 -11.74
C ASP A 96 -11.40 6.44 -11.44
N ARG A 97 -11.44 7.77 -11.61
CA ARG A 97 -12.64 8.59 -11.35
C ARG A 97 -13.80 8.23 -12.26
N ASN A 98 -13.52 7.95 -13.52
CA ASN A 98 -14.56 7.70 -14.52
C ASN A 98 -15.20 6.31 -14.33
N ALA A 99 -14.36 5.31 -14.12
CA ALA A 99 -14.82 3.94 -13.85
C ALA A 99 -15.32 3.78 -12.39
N ARG A 100 -14.99 4.69 -11.46
CA ARG A 100 -15.25 4.58 -10.03
C ARG A 100 -14.72 3.28 -9.43
N VAL A 101 -13.54 2.90 -9.86
CA VAL A 101 -12.81 1.71 -9.41
C VAL A 101 -11.56 2.15 -8.69
N GLY A 102 -11.30 1.55 -7.55
CA GLY A 102 -10.08 1.81 -6.79
C GLY A 102 -9.52 0.55 -6.17
N GLY A 103 -8.22 0.58 -5.87
CA GLY A 103 -7.55 -0.53 -5.22
C GLY A 103 -6.31 -0.09 -4.46
N MET A 104 -5.82 -1.00 -3.61
CA MET A 104 -4.61 -0.82 -2.81
C MET A 104 -3.79 -2.10 -2.88
N ASN A 105 -2.47 -1.98 -2.99
CA ASN A 105 -1.52 -3.05 -2.73
C ASN A 105 -0.68 -2.76 -1.48
N HIS A 106 0.07 -3.76 -1.04
CA HIS A 106 1.04 -3.63 0.04
C HIS A 106 2.28 -4.46 -0.31
N PHE A 107 3.36 -3.80 -0.76
CA PHE A 107 4.61 -4.49 -1.09
C PHE A 107 5.76 -4.12 -0.13
N MET A 108 6.76 -5.01 -0.04
CA MET A 108 7.83 -4.95 0.96
C MET A 108 9.19 -4.59 0.37
N LEU A 109 9.44 -4.96 -0.88
CA LEU A 109 10.72 -4.77 -1.56
C LEU A 109 10.47 -4.24 -2.97
N PRO A 110 11.39 -3.42 -3.53
CA PRO A 110 11.18 -2.85 -4.87
C PRO A 110 11.21 -3.91 -5.96
N GLU A 111 12.18 -4.82 -5.88
CA GLU A 111 12.43 -5.84 -6.88
C GLU A 111 12.85 -7.17 -6.24
N GLY A 112 12.65 -8.28 -6.95
CA GLY A 112 13.06 -9.62 -6.56
C GLY A 112 12.75 -10.65 -7.63
N VAL A 113 13.18 -11.89 -7.43
CA VAL A 113 12.95 -12.99 -8.36
C VAL A 113 11.59 -13.63 -8.06
N GLY A 114 10.75 -13.77 -9.09
CA GLY A 114 9.47 -14.50 -9.06
C GLY A 114 8.22 -13.63 -8.95
N ASP A 115 7.10 -14.27 -9.19
CA ASP A 115 5.74 -13.66 -9.24
C ASP A 115 5.15 -13.56 -7.83
N SER A 116 5.65 -12.64 -7.03
CA SER A 116 5.15 -12.42 -5.67
C SER A 116 4.77 -10.97 -5.45
N GLY A 117 3.56 -10.73 -4.96
CA GLY A 117 3.09 -9.40 -4.55
C GLY A 117 3.93 -8.71 -3.46
N ARG A 118 4.95 -9.41 -2.91
CA ARG A 118 5.96 -8.80 -2.03
C ARG A 118 6.91 -7.85 -2.77
N TYR A 119 7.09 -8.06 -4.08
CA TYR A 119 7.94 -7.23 -4.93
C TYR A 119 7.14 -6.16 -5.63
N GLY A 120 7.64 -4.94 -5.60
CA GLY A 120 6.92 -3.77 -6.06
C GLY A 120 6.51 -3.82 -7.52
N SER A 121 7.40 -4.32 -8.42
CA SER A 121 7.09 -4.46 -9.85
C SER A 121 5.85 -5.33 -10.07
N TYR A 122 5.87 -6.55 -9.54
CA TYR A 122 4.74 -7.46 -9.67
C TYR A 122 3.48 -6.96 -8.95
N ALA A 123 3.63 -6.38 -7.75
CA ALA A 123 2.51 -5.84 -6.98
C ALA A 123 1.81 -4.68 -7.71
N MET A 124 2.56 -3.82 -8.40
CA MET A 124 2.03 -2.71 -9.18
C MET A 124 1.33 -3.20 -10.44
N GLU A 125 1.95 -4.12 -11.18
CA GLU A 125 1.32 -4.73 -12.37
C GLU A 125 0.01 -5.45 -12.01
N LEU A 126 0.03 -6.24 -10.94
CA LEU A 126 -1.15 -6.98 -10.49
C LEU A 126 -2.30 -6.03 -10.11
N LEU A 127 -2.00 -4.96 -9.38
CA LEU A 127 -2.99 -3.96 -9.02
C LEU A 127 -3.56 -3.26 -10.26
N ILE A 128 -2.71 -2.78 -11.17
CA ILE A 128 -3.13 -2.13 -12.41
C ILE A 128 -3.98 -3.07 -13.26
N ASN A 129 -3.55 -4.30 -13.45
CA ASN A 129 -4.28 -5.29 -14.25
C ASN A 129 -5.65 -5.61 -13.67
N GLU A 130 -5.78 -5.73 -12.35
CA GLU A 130 -7.09 -5.95 -11.72
C GLU A 130 -8.00 -4.71 -11.80
N MET A 131 -7.44 -3.50 -11.77
CA MET A 131 -8.17 -2.25 -12.05
C MET A 131 -8.71 -2.24 -13.49
N LEU A 132 -7.86 -2.58 -14.49
CA LEU A 132 -8.24 -2.64 -15.90
C LEU A 132 -9.35 -3.68 -16.15
N LYS A 133 -9.27 -4.88 -15.54
CA LYS A 133 -10.30 -5.92 -15.61
C LYS A 133 -11.66 -5.45 -15.08
N ARG A 134 -11.68 -4.43 -14.23
CA ARG A 134 -12.89 -3.83 -13.65
C ARG A 134 -13.35 -2.56 -14.39
N GLY A 135 -12.77 -2.28 -15.56
CA GLY A 135 -13.17 -1.19 -16.44
C GLY A 135 -12.43 0.12 -16.24
N ALA A 136 -11.41 0.17 -15.39
CA ALA A 136 -10.52 1.33 -15.30
C ALA A 136 -9.67 1.47 -16.56
N SER A 137 -9.18 2.67 -16.84
CA SER A 137 -8.24 2.96 -17.92
C SER A 137 -6.92 3.50 -17.37
N ARG A 138 -5.78 3.19 -17.98
CA ARG A 138 -4.48 3.71 -17.53
C ARG A 138 -4.44 5.24 -17.49
N SER A 139 -5.04 5.89 -18.47
CA SER A 139 -5.12 7.37 -18.55
C SER A 139 -6.09 7.99 -17.55
N GLY A 140 -7.03 7.21 -17.01
CA GLY A 140 -7.98 7.65 -15.99
C GLY A 140 -7.49 7.45 -14.56
N MET A 141 -6.39 6.68 -14.38
CA MET A 141 -5.87 6.37 -13.06
C MET A 141 -5.09 7.54 -12.45
N GLU A 142 -5.27 7.73 -11.15
CA GLU A 142 -4.43 8.55 -10.28
C GLU A 142 -3.96 7.72 -9.09
N ALA A 143 -2.80 8.08 -8.53
CA ALA A 143 -2.18 7.35 -7.44
C ALA A 143 -2.07 8.18 -6.16
N LYS A 144 -2.18 7.49 -5.02
CA LYS A 144 -1.79 7.99 -3.70
C LYS A 144 -0.85 6.98 -3.06
N VAL A 145 0.27 7.46 -2.49
CA VAL A 145 1.36 6.59 -2.03
C VAL A 145 1.65 6.82 -0.56
N PHE A 146 1.75 5.72 0.21
CA PHE A 146 1.96 5.76 1.65
C PHE A 146 3.03 4.77 2.09
N GLY A 147 3.76 5.09 3.17
CA GLY A 147 4.69 4.17 3.81
C GLY A 147 6.16 4.56 3.65
N GLY A 148 7.05 3.57 3.53
CA GLY A 148 8.48 3.81 3.39
C GLY A 148 9.15 4.41 4.63
N GLY A 149 8.55 4.22 5.82
CA GLY A 149 9.08 4.77 7.07
C GLY A 149 10.35 4.04 7.54
N GLN A 150 11.30 4.78 8.09
CA GLN A 150 12.48 4.21 8.75
C GLN A 150 12.15 3.84 10.20
N VAL A 151 11.36 2.79 10.37
CA VAL A 151 10.81 2.38 11.67
C VAL A 151 11.77 1.53 12.51
N VAL A 152 12.87 1.04 11.94
CA VAL A 152 13.88 0.22 12.61
C VAL A 152 15.15 1.04 12.82
N SER A 153 15.45 1.37 14.07
CA SER A 153 16.70 2.04 14.43
C SER A 153 17.88 1.09 14.23
N GLY A 154 18.98 1.59 13.61
CA GLY A 154 20.25 0.84 13.48
C GLY A 154 20.46 0.08 12.16
N MET A 155 19.51 0.03 11.25
CA MET A 155 19.73 -0.47 9.87
C MET A 155 20.18 0.67 8.94
N THR A 156 21.44 1.08 9.08
CA THR A 156 22.00 2.19 8.27
C THR A 156 22.42 1.79 6.86
N THR A 157 22.59 0.50 6.57
CA THR A 157 23.17 0.04 5.30
C THR A 157 22.14 -0.33 4.23
N MET A 158 20.86 -0.49 4.56
CA MET A 158 19.82 -0.73 3.56
C MET A 158 18.54 -0.01 3.97
N ASN A 159 18.39 1.24 3.53
CA ASN A 159 17.15 1.97 3.74
C ASN A 159 16.06 1.43 2.81
N VAL A 160 15.44 0.31 3.24
CA VAL A 160 14.36 -0.37 2.50
C VAL A 160 13.22 0.59 2.18
N GLY A 161 12.87 1.47 3.13
CA GLY A 161 11.79 2.44 2.95
C GLY A 161 12.08 3.46 1.84
N GLU A 162 13.32 3.98 1.77
CA GLU A 162 13.73 4.89 0.69
C GLU A 162 13.73 4.18 -0.67
N ARG A 163 14.29 2.97 -0.74
CA ARG A 163 14.31 2.19 -1.98
C ARG A 163 12.89 1.88 -2.48
N ASN A 164 12.00 1.47 -1.58
CA ASN A 164 10.59 1.22 -1.90
C ASN A 164 9.90 2.50 -2.38
N THR A 165 10.17 3.63 -1.74
CA THR A 165 9.58 4.92 -2.09
C THR A 165 10.08 5.40 -3.47
N SER A 166 11.39 5.36 -3.71
CA SER A 166 11.97 5.71 -5.02
C SER A 166 11.37 4.85 -6.11
N PHE A 167 11.39 3.53 -5.91
CA PHE A 167 10.84 2.57 -6.87
C PHE A 167 9.40 2.90 -7.26
N VAL A 168 8.48 3.06 -6.30
CA VAL A 168 7.06 3.27 -6.62
C VAL A 168 6.82 4.59 -7.34
N LEU A 169 7.55 5.64 -6.98
CA LEU A 169 7.42 6.94 -7.63
C LEU A 169 7.93 6.90 -9.08
N ASP A 170 9.08 6.24 -9.32
CA ASP A 170 9.65 6.05 -10.65
C ASP A 170 8.76 5.13 -11.51
N TYR A 171 8.22 4.05 -10.94
CA TYR A 171 7.28 3.17 -11.61
C TYR A 171 6.03 3.93 -12.08
N LEU A 172 5.37 4.68 -11.18
CA LEU A 172 4.17 5.45 -11.50
C LEU A 172 4.44 6.53 -12.55
N LYS A 173 5.62 7.15 -12.52
CA LYS A 173 6.07 8.10 -13.55
C LYS A 173 6.22 7.43 -14.91
N THR A 174 6.84 6.26 -14.97
CA THR A 174 7.02 5.46 -16.19
C THR A 174 5.67 5.05 -16.78
N GLU A 175 4.74 4.59 -15.93
CA GLU A 175 3.37 4.23 -16.32
C GLU A 175 2.48 5.46 -16.64
N ARG A 176 2.99 6.68 -16.45
CA ARG A 176 2.25 7.94 -16.64
C ARG A 176 1.01 8.04 -15.76
N ILE A 177 1.05 7.45 -14.56
CA ILE A 177 -0.01 7.54 -13.57
C ILE A 177 0.35 8.68 -12.61
N PRO A 178 -0.39 9.80 -12.56
CA PRO A 178 -0.06 10.93 -11.72
C PRO A 178 -0.22 10.58 -10.22
N VAL A 179 0.78 10.95 -9.42
CA VAL A 179 0.71 10.86 -7.96
C VAL A 179 0.07 12.14 -7.44
N VAL A 180 -1.17 12.07 -6.98
CA VAL A 180 -1.96 13.22 -6.51
C VAL A 180 -1.83 13.48 -5.01
N SER A 181 -1.37 12.49 -4.24
CA SER A 181 -1.14 12.63 -2.81
C SER A 181 -0.10 11.62 -2.33
N LYS A 182 0.70 11.99 -1.33
CA LYS A 182 1.63 11.06 -0.68
C LYS A 182 1.89 11.41 0.79
N ASP A 183 2.13 10.38 1.60
CA ASP A 183 2.72 10.47 2.93
C ASP A 183 3.72 9.32 3.06
N VAL A 184 4.98 9.59 2.74
CA VAL A 184 6.06 8.61 2.61
C VAL A 184 7.28 9.03 3.41
N LEU A 185 8.18 8.06 3.63
CA LEU A 185 9.42 8.25 4.40
C LEU A 185 9.14 8.59 5.87
N ASP A 186 10.05 9.35 6.52
CA ASP A 186 9.95 9.68 7.93
C ASP A 186 10.17 8.46 8.84
N ILE A 187 10.02 8.63 10.16
CA ILE A 187 10.29 7.58 11.18
C ILE A 187 9.01 6.90 11.68
N TYR A 188 7.83 7.34 11.24
CA TYR A 188 6.56 6.87 11.78
C TYR A 188 5.93 5.77 10.94
N PRO A 189 5.48 4.67 11.55
CA PRO A 189 4.54 3.76 10.91
C PRO A 189 3.20 4.44 10.67
N ARG A 190 2.46 3.91 9.71
CA ARG A 190 1.20 4.49 9.26
C ARG A 190 0.10 3.46 9.18
N LYS A 191 -1.08 3.82 9.64
CA LYS A 191 -2.31 3.14 9.32
C LYS A 191 -2.99 3.89 8.18
N VAL A 192 -3.30 3.19 7.11
CA VAL A 192 -3.90 3.75 5.89
C VAL A 192 -5.26 3.13 5.69
N CYS A 193 -6.24 3.97 5.35
CA CYS A 193 -7.59 3.58 4.95
C CYS A 193 -7.90 4.19 3.59
N PHE A 194 -8.48 3.39 2.70
CA PHE A 194 -8.81 3.80 1.35
C PHE A 194 -10.24 3.37 1.00
N LEU A 195 -10.99 4.27 0.39
CA LEU A 195 -12.36 4.05 -0.09
C LEU A 195 -12.33 3.97 -1.63
N PRO A 196 -12.46 2.78 -2.22
CA PRO A 196 -12.26 2.58 -3.66
C PRO A 196 -13.31 3.26 -4.52
N ALA A 197 -14.56 3.40 -4.07
CA ALA A 197 -15.61 4.04 -4.85
C ALA A 197 -15.40 5.57 -5.02
N SER A 198 -14.71 6.22 -4.07
CA SER A 198 -14.48 7.67 -4.06
C SER A 198 -13.02 8.07 -4.25
N GLY A 199 -12.10 7.12 -4.19
CA GLY A 199 -10.66 7.38 -4.19
C GLY A 199 -10.15 8.11 -2.94
N LYS A 200 -10.99 8.28 -1.90
CA LYS A 200 -10.61 8.96 -0.66
C LYS A 200 -9.63 8.10 0.13
N ALA A 201 -8.51 8.68 0.51
CA ALA A 201 -7.53 8.07 1.40
C ALA A 201 -7.43 8.85 2.71
N MET A 202 -7.25 8.13 3.81
CA MET A 202 -7.01 8.68 5.14
C MET A 202 -5.79 8.00 5.73
N VAL A 203 -4.95 8.75 6.45
CA VAL A 203 -3.74 8.23 7.07
C VAL A 203 -3.63 8.67 8.52
N LYS A 204 -3.17 7.77 9.38
CA LYS A 204 -2.80 8.06 10.76
C LYS A 204 -1.36 7.61 10.98
N ARG A 205 -0.49 8.52 11.41
CA ARG A 205 0.85 8.20 11.90
C ARG A 205 0.73 7.60 13.29
N LEU A 206 1.40 6.48 13.52
CA LEU A 206 1.36 5.76 14.77
C LEU A 206 2.54 6.18 15.65
N ALA A 207 2.32 6.33 16.97
CA ALA A 207 3.39 6.63 17.89
C ALA A 207 4.32 5.42 18.09
N ALA A 208 5.60 5.67 18.39
CA ALA A 208 6.62 4.63 18.53
C ALA A 208 6.23 3.54 19.56
N ALA A 209 5.61 3.92 20.67
CA ALA A 209 5.17 2.98 21.72
C ALA A 209 4.08 1.98 21.28
N SER A 210 3.35 2.28 20.21
CA SER A 210 2.31 1.37 19.63
C SER A 210 2.90 0.45 18.55
N THR A 211 4.20 0.49 18.33
CA THR A 211 4.84 0.07 17.10
C THR A 211 5.70 -1.15 17.23
N ASP A 212 6.15 -1.53 18.45
CA ASP A 212 7.13 -2.61 18.63
C ASP A 212 6.69 -3.94 17.99
N ALA A 213 5.42 -4.31 18.12
CA ALA A 213 4.88 -5.50 17.48
C ALA A 213 4.80 -5.39 15.95
N LEU A 214 4.47 -4.19 15.42
CA LEU A 214 4.39 -3.93 13.98
C LEU A 214 5.78 -3.87 13.37
N VAL A 215 6.73 -3.22 14.04
CA VAL A 215 8.14 -3.16 13.64
C VAL A 215 8.75 -4.55 13.62
N ALA A 216 8.46 -5.37 14.64
CA ALA A 216 8.92 -6.76 14.68
C ALA A 216 8.33 -7.59 13.54
N GLN A 217 7.03 -7.44 13.23
CA GLN A 217 6.40 -8.11 12.10
C GLN A 217 6.96 -7.65 10.75
N ASP A 218 7.13 -6.35 10.55
CA ASP A 218 7.68 -5.77 9.32
C ASP A 218 9.13 -6.24 9.10
N ARG A 219 9.95 -6.21 10.17
CA ARG A 219 11.32 -6.71 10.14
C ARG A 219 11.40 -8.19 9.76
N VAL A 220 10.63 -9.05 10.40
CA VAL A 220 10.60 -10.49 10.11
C VAL A 220 10.11 -10.73 8.67
N ALA A 221 9.11 -9.99 8.21
CA ALA A 221 8.60 -10.11 6.85
C ALA A 221 9.63 -9.67 5.80
N VAL A 222 10.31 -8.55 6.01
CA VAL A 222 11.38 -8.04 5.13
C VAL A 222 12.58 -8.98 5.13
N GLU A 223 13.06 -9.45 6.29
CA GLU A 223 14.17 -10.40 6.39
C GLU A 223 13.87 -11.72 5.66
N ARG A 224 12.64 -12.24 5.80
CA ARG A 224 12.20 -13.45 5.06
C ARG A 224 12.17 -13.21 3.55
N ALA A 225 11.67 -12.04 3.12
CA ALA A 225 11.62 -11.69 1.71
C ALA A 225 13.02 -11.56 1.10
N ILE A 226 13.96 -10.94 1.82
CA ILE A 226 15.38 -10.82 1.39
C ILE A 226 16.02 -12.22 1.30
N LYS A 227 15.84 -13.08 2.31
CA LYS A 227 16.39 -14.45 2.29
C LYS A 227 15.83 -15.30 1.15
N SER A 228 14.54 -15.17 0.83
CA SER A 228 13.93 -15.89 -0.29
C SER A 228 14.45 -15.41 -1.67
N SER A 229 14.90 -14.14 -1.77
CA SER A 229 15.49 -13.59 -2.98
C SER A 229 16.93 -14.11 -3.22
N SER A 230 17.68 -14.38 -2.14
CA SER A 230 19.06 -14.87 -2.23
C SER A 230 19.15 -16.37 -2.47
N CYS A 231 18.06 -17.12 -2.32
CA CYS A 231 17.99 -18.57 -2.54
C CYS A 231 17.49 -18.98 -3.94
N GLY A 232 17.32 -18.02 -4.86
CA GLY A 232 16.99 -18.25 -6.26
C GLY A 232 18.20 -18.90 -6.97
N GLY A 233 18.08 -20.20 -7.24
CA GLY A 233 19.13 -21.12 -7.59
C GLY A 233 20.02 -20.74 -8.76
N SER A 234 21.22 -21.25 -8.75
CA SER A 234 22.07 -21.38 -9.92
C SER A 234 21.30 -22.16 -11.00
N VAL A 235 21.03 -21.49 -12.12
CA VAL A 235 20.57 -22.18 -13.32
C VAL A 235 21.79 -22.85 -13.89
N ASP A 236 21.91 -24.16 -13.72
CA ASP A 236 22.84 -24.96 -14.49
C ASP A 236 22.34 -25.00 -15.94
N LEU A 237 22.98 -24.23 -16.80
CA LEU A 237 22.80 -24.31 -18.25
C LEU A 237 23.51 -25.59 -18.73
N PHE A 238 22.73 -26.57 -19.12
CA PHE A 238 23.21 -27.72 -19.92
C PHE A 238 23.19 -27.36 -21.41
#